data_2880d502735cfdea0b64c11babe0fe46
#
_entry.id   2880d502735cfdea0b64c11babe0fe46
#
_cell.length_a   1.000
_cell.length_b   1.000
_cell.length_c   1.000
_cell.angle_alpha   90.00
_cell.angle_beta   90.00
_cell.angle_gamma   90.00
#
_symmetry.space_group_name_H-M   'P 1'
#
loop_
_entity.id
_entity.type
_entity.pdbx_description
1 polymer ?
#
loop_
_entity_poly.entity_id
_entity_poly.type
_entity_poly.pdbx_seq_one_letter_code
_entity_poly.pdbx_strand_id
1 'polypeptide(L)'
;MKKKGLIITFVVVGFILAFFITIPFVMLNMSIGIDNPGRGPIHIPNGISNHYPQARKWADSLWNAEILKDTFIYNEKGLRMHAFYATAPSQTSKTAIIVHGYTDNATGMLRLGHMYHHHLGYNILLPDLHYSGLSDGDAFQMGWLDRKDVIQWMDTANCIFGKNTQMVVHGISMGAAT
;
A
#
# COMPACT_ATOMS: atom_id res chain seq x y z
N MET A 1 22.75 16.93 54.12
CA MET A 1 22.14 15.69 53.57
C MET A 1 20.92 15.97 52.66
N LYS A 2 20.00 16.91 53.00
CA LYS A 2 18.77 17.17 52.22
C LYS A 2 18.98 17.60 50.75
N LYS A 3 20.00 18.43 50.45
CA LYS A 3 20.28 18.89 49.05
C LYS A 3 20.71 17.80 48.09
N LYS A 4 21.51 16.82 48.57
CA LYS A 4 21.95 15.67 47.72
C LYS A 4 20.76 14.75 47.35
N GLY A 5 19.84 14.49 48.29
CA GLY A 5 18.64 13.72 48.02
C GLY A 5 17.73 14.40 46.99
N LEU A 6 17.56 15.70 47.08
CA LEU A 6 16.74 16.47 46.14
C LEU A 6 17.32 16.43 44.71
N ILE A 7 18.65 16.55 44.56
CA ILE A 7 19.32 16.47 43.26
C ILE A 7 19.12 15.07 42.66
N ILE A 8 19.30 13.99 43.42
CA ILE A 8 19.08 12.62 42.95
C ILE A 8 17.64 12.43 42.49
N THR A 9 16.67 12.95 43.23
CA THR A 9 15.25 12.87 42.85
C THR A 9 14.99 13.56 41.50
N PHE A 10 15.51 14.79 41.31
CA PHE A 10 15.36 15.48 40.01
C PHE A 10 16.01 14.76 38.86
N VAL A 11 17.19 14.16 39.06
CA VAL A 11 17.88 13.37 38.05
C VAL A 11 17.06 12.13 37.69
N VAL A 12 16.56 11.39 38.67
CA VAL A 12 15.73 10.20 38.44
C VAL A 12 14.43 10.56 37.72
N VAL A 13 13.74 11.61 38.14
CA VAL A 13 12.53 12.10 37.47
C VAL A 13 12.84 12.54 36.05
N GLY A 14 13.96 13.21 35.81
CA GLY A 14 14.40 13.59 34.45
C GLY A 14 14.64 12.39 33.57
N PHE A 15 15.28 11.34 34.05
CA PHE A 15 15.46 10.09 33.29
C PHE A 15 14.13 9.39 32.99
N ILE A 16 13.22 9.34 33.94
CA ILE A 16 11.87 8.75 33.74
C ILE A 16 11.12 9.53 32.68
N LEU A 17 11.10 10.85 32.75
CA LEU A 17 10.42 11.69 31.75
C LEU A 17 11.07 11.52 30.35
N ALA A 18 12.40 11.52 30.27
CA ALA A 18 13.10 11.28 29.02
C ALA A 18 12.74 9.92 28.43
N PHE A 19 12.67 8.87 29.24
CA PHE A 19 12.28 7.52 28.81
C PHE A 19 10.85 7.50 28.24
N PHE A 20 9.88 8.12 28.92
CA PHE A 20 8.49 8.17 28.49
C PHE A 20 8.25 9.06 27.25
N ILE A 21 9.19 9.94 26.91
CA ILE A 21 9.13 10.77 25.69
C ILE A 21 9.88 10.08 24.53
N THR A 22 11.09 9.59 24.78
CA THR A 22 11.94 9.07 23.70
C THR A 22 11.48 7.72 23.17
N ILE A 23 11.03 6.81 24.04
CA ILE A 23 10.61 5.48 23.58
C ILE A 23 9.37 5.52 22.68
N PRO A 24 8.26 6.20 23.05
CA PRO A 24 7.13 6.31 22.14
C PRO A 24 7.48 7.00 20.82
N PHE A 25 8.34 8.01 20.84
CA PHE A 25 8.80 8.69 19.63
C PHE A 25 9.61 7.74 18.72
N VAL A 26 10.53 6.96 19.28
CA VAL A 26 11.29 5.95 18.52
C VAL A 26 10.36 4.87 17.97
N MET A 27 9.45 4.35 18.80
CA MET A 27 8.49 3.33 18.36
C MET A 27 7.56 3.85 17.26
N LEU A 28 7.12 5.10 17.37
CA LEU A 28 6.30 5.73 16.33
C LEU A 28 7.07 5.81 15.00
N ASN A 29 8.30 6.30 15.02
CA ASN A 29 9.13 6.37 13.81
C ASN A 29 9.40 4.99 13.20
N MET A 30 9.65 3.98 14.02
CA MET A 30 9.82 2.60 13.54
C MET A 30 8.53 2.01 12.96
N SER A 31 7.37 2.43 13.45
CA SER A 31 6.09 1.87 13.02
C SER A 31 5.53 2.54 11.76
N ILE A 32 5.67 3.85 11.61
CA ILE A 32 5.05 4.59 10.49
C ILE A 32 6.06 5.30 9.58
N GLY A 33 7.33 5.36 9.97
CA GLY A 33 8.39 6.19 9.34
C GLY A 33 9.36 5.39 8.46
N ILE A 34 10.52 5.93 8.38
CA ILE A 34 11.60 5.95 7.41
C ILE A 34 12.01 4.60 6.78
N ASP A 35 11.89 3.47 7.46
CA ASP A 35 12.35 2.16 6.95
C ASP A 35 11.16 1.28 6.56
N ASN A 36 10.46 1.64 5.49
CA ASN A 36 9.38 0.81 4.97
C ASN A 36 9.93 -0.32 4.10
N PRO A 37 9.83 -1.59 4.52
CA PRO A 37 10.27 -2.74 3.72
C PRO A 37 9.43 -2.95 2.44
N GLY A 38 8.22 -2.37 2.37
CA GLY A 38 7.37 -2.39 1.18
C GLY A 38 7.70 -1.32 0.15
N ARG A 39 8.74 -0.48 0.40
CA ARG A 39 9.17 0.58 -0.50
C ARG A 39 10.41 0.18 -1.30
N GLY A 40 10.44 0.52 -2.57
CA GLY A 40 11.61 0.31 -3.41
C GLY A 40 11.28 -0.11 -4.84
N PRO A 41 12.29 -0.35 -5.66
CA PRO A 41 12.08 -0.76 -7.04
C PRO A 41 11.27 -2.04 -7.09
N ILE A 42 10.12 -1.95 -7.74
CA ILE A 42 9.19 -3.05 -7.89
C ILE A 42 9.71 -3.95 -9.01
N HIS A 43 10.24 -5.10 -8.64
CA HIS A 43 10.40 -6.21 -9.58
C HIS A 43 9.19 -7.12 -9.41
N ILE A 44 8.28 -7.13 -10.38
CA ILE A 44 7.07 -7.98 -10.37
C ILE A 44 7.37 -9.42 -9.98
N PRO A 45 8.45 -10.07 -10.47
CA PRO A 45 8.77 -11.43 -10.04
C PRO A 45 9.04 -11.58 -8.55
N ASN A 46 9.51 -10.54 -7.87
CA ASN A 46 9.95 -10.61 -6.46
C ASN A 46 8.84 -10.26 -5.45
N GLY A 47 7.78 -9.57 -5.88
CA GLY A 47 6.66 -9.17 -5.01
C GLY A 47 5.70 -10.31 -4.68
N ILE A 48 5.59 -11.31 -5.54
CA ILE A 48 4.71 -12.46 -5.32
C ILE A 48 5.49 -13.53 -4.58
N SER A 49 5.03 -13.89 -3.39
CA SER A 49 5.63 -14.95 -2.59
C SER A 49 5.75 -16.26 -3.39
N ASN A 50 6.85 -16.99 -3.18
CA ASN A 50 7.08 -18.33 -3.76
C ASN A 50 5.99 -19.33 -3.41
N HIS A 51 5.14 -19.03 -2.42
CA HIS A 51 3.96 -19.84 -2.07
C HIS A 51 2.84 -19.79 -3.13
N TYR A 52 2.91 -18.85 -4.08
CA TYR A 52 1.90 -18.67 -5.14
C TYR A 52 2.51 -18.77 -6.55
N PRO A 53 3.10 -19.92 -6.93
CA PRO A 53 3.84 -20.04 -8.20
C PRO A 53 2.97 -19.84 -9.45
N GLN A 54 1.68 -20.16 -9.39
CA GLN A 54 0.75 -19.94 -10.49
C GLN A 54 0.45 -18.46 -10.70
N ALA A 55 0.21 -17.70 -9.62
CA ALA A 55 0.00 -16.26 -9.68
C ALA A 55 1.26 -15.55 -10.21
N ARG A 56 2.44 -16.02 -9.83
CA ARG A 56 3.70 -15.49 -10.33
C ARG A 56 3.84 -15.69 -11.85
N LYS A 57 3.67 -16.92 -12.33
CA LYS A 57 3.72 -17.22 -13.77
C LYS A 57 2.70 -16.42 -14.58
N TRP A 58 1.50 -16.26 -14.03
CA TRP A 58 0.45 -15.44 -14.61
C TRP A 58 0.88 -13.98 -14.71
N ALA A 59 1.37 -13.38 -13.61
CA ALA A 59 1.80 -11.98 -13.60
C ALA A 59 2.97 -11.74 -14.57
N ASP A 60 3.98 -12.64 -14.60
CA ASP A 60 5.10 -12.58 -15.54
C ASP A 60 4.60 -12.64 -16.99
N SER A 61 3.61 -13.50 -17.29
CA SER A 61 3.06 -13.62 -18.64
C SER A 61 2.33 -12.35 -19.08
N LEU A 62 1.54 -11.74 -18.18
CA LEU A 62 0.83 -10.49 -18.48
C LEU A 62 1.78 -9.30 -18.61
N TRP A 63 2.84 -9.26 -17.81
CA TRP A 63 3.85 -8.21 -17.88
C TRP A 63 4.61 -8.27 -19.21
N ASN A 64 5.10 -9.44 -19.57
CA ASN A 64 5.82 -9.66 -20.84
C ASN A 64 4.93 -9.40 -22.08
N ALA A 65 3.62 -9.60 -21.96
CA ALA A 65 2.64 -9.30 -22.99
C ALA A 65 2.13 -7.86 -22.98
N GLU A 66 2.66 -7.01 -22.10
CA GLU A 66 2.22 -5.61 -21.89
C GLU A 66 0.72 -5.46 -21.58
N ILE A 67 0.11 -6.49 -20.98
CA ILE A 67 -1.28 -6.47 -20.50
C ILE A 67 -1.35 -5.93 -19.07
N LEU A 68 -0.47 -6.40 -18.19
CA LEU A 68 -0.26 -5.78 -16.87
C LEU A 68 0.62 -4.56 -17.05
N LYS A 69 0.08 -3.41 -16.72
CA LYS A 69 0.73 -2.10 -16.89
C LYS A 69 0.80 -1.37 -15.56
N ASP A 70 1.74 -0.48 -15.43
CA ASP A 70 1.79 0.51 -14.37
C ASP A 70 1.21 1.86 -14.83
N THR A 71 0.75 2.65 -13.87
CA THR A 71 0.26 4.01 -14.11
C THR A 71 0.47 4.87 -12.88
N PHE A 72 0.43 6.18 -13.09
CA PHE A 72 0.60 7.18 -12.05
C PHE A 72 -0.49 8.23 -12.12
N ILE A 73 -0.94 8.68 -10.95
CA ILE A 73 -1.78 9.86 -10.79
C ILE A 73 -1.13 10.80 -9.79
N TYR A 74 -1.54 12.06 -9.77
CA TYR A 74 -1.19 13.00 -8.70
C TYR A 74 -2.41 13.19 -7.81
N ASN A 75 -2.23 12.98 -6.51
CA ASN A 75 -3.30 13.16 -5.55
C ASN A 75 -3.52 14.66 -5.21
N GLU A 76 -4.52 14.94 -4.36
CA GLU A 76 -4.87 16.31 -3.95
C GLU A 76 -3.69 17.10 -3.33
N LYS A 77 -2.66 16.40 -2.82
CA LYS A 77 -1.45 16.99 -2.24
C LYS A 77 -0.31 17.14 -3.25
N GLY A 78 -0.52 16.78 -4.52
CA GLY A 78 0.51 16.78 -5.55
C GLY A 78 1.52 15.62 -5.42
N LEU A 79 1.25 14.60 -4.61
CA LEU A 79 2.08 13.42 -4.50
C LEU A 79 1.78 12.47 -5.66
N ARG A 80 2.83 11.89 -6.22
CA ARG A 80 2.72 10.91 -7.29
C ARG A 80 2.37 9.54 -6.71
N MET A 81 1.20 9.04 -7.05
CA MET A 81 0.66 7.76 -6.61
C MET A 81 0.74 6.75 -7.75
N HIS A 82 1.11 5.53 -7.44
CA HIS A 82 1.31 4.44 -8.40
C HIS A 82 0.22 3.37 -8.28
N ALA A 83 -0.10 2.71 -9.39
CA ALA A 83 -0.89 1.49 -9.41
C ALA A 83 -0.51 0.58 -10.58
N PHE A 84 -0.68 -0.72 -10.40
CA PHE A 84 -0.78 -1.66 -11.52
C PHE A 84 -2.23 -1.81 -11.97
N TYR A 85 -2.42 -2.06 -13.26
CA TYR A 85 -3.73 -2.41 -13.80
C TYR A 85 -3.62 -3.40 -14.97
N ALA A 86 -4.66 -4.19 -15.18
CA ALA A 86 -4.81 -5.05 -16.34
C ALA A 86 -6.27 -5.15 -16.76
N THR A 87 -6.51 -5.11 -18.08
CA THR A 87 -7.82 -5.41 -18.67
C THR A 87 -8.09 -6.89 -18.64
N ALA A 88 -9.33 -7.27 -18.38
CA ALA A 88 -9.77 -8.67 -18.38
C ALA A 88 -9.50 -9.36 -19.74
N PRO A 89 -9.34 -10.70 -19.75
CA PRO A 89 -9.14 -11.46 -20.99
C PRO A 89 -10.32 -11.37 -21.97
N SER A 90 -11.52 -11.08 -21.46
CA SER A 90 -12.74 -10.89 -22.24
C SER A 90 -13.42 -9.60 -21.84
N GLN A 91 -14.20 -9.02 -22.73
CA GLN A 91 -14.94 -7.79 -22.43
C GLN A 91 -15.83 -7.97 -21.21
N THR A 92 -15.68 -7.08 -20.24
CA THR A 92 -16.46 -7.07 -19.00
C THR A 92 -16.65 -5.65 -18.48
N SER A 93 -17.75 -5.44 -17.74
CA SER A 93 -17.97 -4.21 -16.97
C SER A 93 -17.52 -4.35 -15.51
N LYS A 94 -16.87 -5.44 -15.13
CA LYS A 94 -16.49 -5.72 -13.75
C LYS A 94 -15.03 -5.34 -13.49
N THR A 95 -14.77 -4.60 -12.41
CA THR A 95 -13.43 -4.18 -12.02
C THR A 95 -13.19 -4.47 -10.54
N ALA A 96 -12.05 -5.06 -10.20
CA ALA A 96 -11.58 -5.22 -8.83
C ALA A 96 -10.47 -4.22 -8.53
N ILE A 97 -10.69 -3.38 -7.50
CA ILE A 97 -9.67 -2.52 -6.90
C ILE A 97 -9.15 -3.24 -5.67
N ILE A 98 -7.87 -3.59 -5.65
CA ILE A 98 -7.29 -4.48 -4.64
C ILE A 98 -6.25 -3.71 -3.84
N VAL A 99 -6.58 -3.42 -2.58
CA VAL A 99 -5.85 -2.51 -1.70
C VAL A 99 -5.02 -3.30 -0.68
N HIS A 100 -3.72 -3.05 -0.67
CA HIS A 100 -2.77 -3.78 0.19
C HIS A 100 -2.83 -3.36 1.65
N GLY A 101 -2.25 -4.19 2.53
CA GLY A 101 -2.12 -3.93 3.95
C GLY A 101 -0.87 -3.11 4.31
N TYR A 102 -0.68 -2.91 5.62
CA TYR A 102 0.50 -2.28 6.18
C TYR A 102 1.78 -3.03 5.79
N THR A 103 2.84 -2.32 5.45
CA THR A 103 4.14 -2.82 4.97
C THR A 103 4.12 -3.66 3.67
N ASP A 104 2.99 -3.79 3.01
CA ASP A 104 2.84 -4.44 1.70
C ASP A 104 2.79 -3.39 0.58
N ASN A 105 2.57 -3.82 -0.64
CA ASN A 105 2.44 -2.98 -1.83
C ASN A 105 1.59 -3.68 -2.92
N ALA A 106 1.41 -3.01 -4.04
CA ALA A 106 0.62 -3.51 -5.17
C ALA A 106 1.11 -4.89 -5.69
N THR A 107 2.42 -5.16 -5.66
CA THR A 107 2.93 -6.46 -6.15
C THR A 107 2.53 -7.63 -5.25
N GLY A 108 2.45 -7.43 -3.94
CA GLY A 108 1.93 -8.43 -3.00
C GLY A 108 0.47 -8.79 -3.24
N MET A 109 -0.29 -7.86 -3.83
CA MET A 109 -1.71 -8.07 -4.16
C MET A 109 -1.92 -8.79 -5.49
N LEU A 110 -0.91 -8.99 -6.31
CA LEU A 110 -1.03 -9.72 -7.59
C LEU A 110 -1.55 -11.17 -7.41
N ARG A 111 -1.38 -11.78 -6.23
CA ARG A 111 -2.02 -13.07 -5.89
C ARG A 111 -3.55 -12.98 -5.92
N LEU A 112 -4.14 -11.91 -5.42
CA LEU A 112 -5.57 -11.63 -5.53
C LEU A 112 -5.93 -11.15 -6.93
N GLY A 113 -5.06 -10.37 -7.57
CA GLY A 113 -5.17 -10.02 -8.99
C GLY A 113 -5.33 -11.24 -9.87
N HIS A 114 -4.54 -12.30 -9.65
CA HIS A 114 -4.70 -13.58 -10.34
C HIS A 114 -6.10 -14.19 -10.15
N MET A 115 -6.61 -14.18 -8.94
CA MET A 115 -7.97 -14.68 -8.66
C MET A 115 -9.02 -13.86 -9.42
N TYR A 116 -9.01 -12.54 -9.32
CA TYR A 116 -10.01 -11.70 -9.97
C TYR A 116 -9.89 -11.71 -11.49
N HIS A 117 -8.67 -11.56 -12.02
CA HIS A 117 -8.44 -11.45 -13.45
C HIS A 117 -8.56 -12.80 -14.16
N HIS A 118 -7.83 -13.80 -13.68
CA HIS A 118 -7.72 -15.09 -14.37
C HIS A 118 -8.93 -16.01 -14.16
N HIS A 119 -9.42 -16.07 -12.90
CA HIS A 119 -10.52 -16.98 -12.58
C HIS A 119 -11.90 -16.34 -12.66
N LEU A 120 -12.03 -15.05 -12.36
CA LEU A 120 -13.31 -14.36 -12.30
C LEU A 120 -13.58 -13.45 -13.51
N GLY A 121 -12.57 -13.18 -14.35
CA GLY A 121 -12.71 -12.36 -15.55
C GLY A 121 -12.96 -10.88 -15.29
N TYR A 122 -12.37 -10.32 -14.22
CA TYR A 122 -12.45 -8.90 -13.88
C TYR A 122 -11.28 -8.13 -14.48
N ASN A 123 -11.51 -6.87 -14.83
CA ASN A 123 -10.42 -5.89 -14.86
C ASN A 123 -9.86 -5.74 -13.44
N ILE A 124 -8.59 -5.44 -13.31
CA ILE A 124 -7.96 -5.25 -12.00
C ILE A 124 -7.19 -3.93 -11.95
N LEU A 125 -7.21 -3.29 -10.78
CA LEU A 125 -6.39 -2.14 -10.43
C LEU A 125 -5.87 -2.35 -9.01
N LEU A 126 -4.55 -2.25 -8.84
CA LEU A 126 -3.84 -2.51 -7.59
C LEU A 126 -3.01 -1.28 -7.24
N PRO A 127 -3.54 -0.36 -6.41
CA PRO A 127 -2.80 0.84 -6.03
C PRO A 127 -1.72 0.53 -4.99
N ASP A 128 -0.61 1.24 -5.07
CA ASP A 128 0.29 1.46 -3.95
C ASP A 128 -0.28 2.59 -3.09
N LEU A 129 -0.55 2.32 -1.82
CA LEU A 129 -0.98 3.33 -0.86
C LEU A 129 0.16 4.32 -0.57
N HIS A 130 -0.16 5.38 0.14
CA HIS A 130 0.79 6.40 0.55
C HIS A 130 2.04 5.80 1.21
N TYR A 131 3.23 6.24 0.79
CA TYR A 131 4.52 5.74 1.27
C TYR A 131 4.78 4.24 1.05
N SER A 132 4.13 3.62 0.06
CA SER A 132 4.31 2.21 -0.28
C SER A 132 4.67 2.03 -1.75
N GLY A 133 5.39 0.96 -2.08
CA GLY A 133 5.78 0.65 -3.44
C GLY A 133 6.47 1.81 -4.15
N LEU A 134 5.89 2.29 -5.25
CA LEU A 134 6.36 3.44 -6.03
C LEU A 134 5.58 4.72 -5.75
N SER A 135 4.63 4.70 -4.81
CA SER A 135 3.91 5.91 -4.40
C SER A 135 4.76 6.80 -3.50
N ASP A 136 4.64 8.11 -3.71
CA ASP A 136 5.28 9.11 -2.85
C ASP A 136 4.68 9.11 -1.45
N GLY A 137 5.36 9.79 -0.52
CA GLY A 137 4.96 9.96 0.87
C GLY A 137 6.14 9.94 1.81
N ASP A 138 5.88 10.22 3.06
CA ASP A 138 6.88 10.32 4.14
C ASP A 138 6.56 9.39 5.32
N ALA A 139 5.32 8.89 5.41
CA ALA A 139 4.88 7.98 6.46
C ALA A 139 3.60 7.24 6.05
N PHE A 140 3.36 6.07 6.62
CA PHE A 140 2.09 5.36 6.48
C PHE A 140 0.93 6.17 7.07
N GLN A 141 -0.19 6.23 6.37
CA GLN A 141 -1.37 7.00 6.77
C GLN A 141 -2.43 6.17 7.50
N MET A 142 -2.16 4.87 7.70
CA MET A 142 -3.03 3.91 8.39
C MET A 142 -4.49 3.91 7.90
N GLY A 143 -4.70 4.10 6.61
CA GLY A 143 -6.01 4.15 5.95
C GLY A 143 -6.69 5.52 5.98
N TRP A 144 -6.31 6.42 6.89
CA TRP A 144 -7.06 7.67 7.09
C TRP A 144 -7.02 8.63 5.90
N LEU A 145 -5.85 8.90 5.35
CA LEU A 145 -5.73 9.71 4.13
C LEU A 145 -5.76 8.84 2.87
N ASP A 146 -5.28 7.61 2.97
CA ASP A 146 -5.27 6.64 1.86
C ASP A 146 -6.64 6.44 1.22
N ARG A 147 -7.75 6.55 2.00
CA ARG A 147 -9.11 6.45 1.47
C ARG A 147 -9.40 7.46 0.36
N LYS A 148 -8.80 8.64 0.41
CA LYS A 148 -8.98 9.65 -0.64
C LYS A 148 -8.27 9.24 -1.91
N ASP A 149 -7.06 8.70 -1.78
CA ASP A 149 -6.29 8.20 -2.90
C ASP A 149 -6.99 6.98 -3.54
N VAL A 150 -7.60 6.10 -2.73
CA VAL A 150 -8.39 4.95 -3.23
C VAL A 150 -9.64 5.44 -3.99
N ILE A 151 -10.36 6.46 -3.51
CA ILE A 151 -11.49 7.06 -4.25
C ILE A 151 -11.02 7.62 -5.59
N GLN A 152 -9.88 8.33 -5.63
CA GLN A 152 -9.31 8.84 -6.87
C GLN A 152 -8.88 7.72 -7.81
N TRP A 153 -8.41 6.58 -7.29
CA TRP A 153 -8.13 5.38 -8.09
C TRP A 153 -9.42 4.74 -8.64
N MET A 154 -10.55 4.81 -7.91
CA MET A 154 -11.85 4.37 -8.44
C MET A 154 -12.29 5.23 -9.63
N ASP A 155 -12.11 6.55 -9.54
CA ASP A 155 -12.38 7.45 -10.67
C ASP A 155 -11.43 7.17 -11.85
N THR A 156 -10.17 6.90 -11.58
CA THR A 156 -9.18 6.51 -12.59
C THR A 156 -9.53 5.19 -13.25
N ALA A 157 -10.03 4.20 -12.50
CA ALA A 157 -10.52 2.94 -13.04
C ALA A 157 -11.71 3.13 -14.00
N ASN A 158 -12.62 4.08 -13.72
CA ASN A 158 -13.67 4.47 -14.66
C ASN A 158 -13.11 5.06 -15.96
N CYS A 159 -12.02 5.80 -15.90
CA CYS A 159 -11.35 6.33 -17.08
C CYS A 159 -10.64 5.24 -17.90
N ILE A 160 -10.03 4.26 -17.23
CA ILE A 160 -9.27 3.17 -17.89
C ILE A 160 -10.21 2.11 -18.48
N PHE A 161 -11.21 1.65 -17.71
CA PHE A 161 -12.03 0.48 -18.04
C PHE A 161 -13.43 0.84 -18.56
N GLY A 162 -13.79 2.12 -18.58
CA GLY A 162 -15.07 2.63 -19.04
C GLY A 162 -15.95 3.16 -17.93
N LYS A 163 -16.67 4.22 -18.24
CA LYS A 163 -17.66 4.85 -17.35
C LYS A 163 -18.71 3.80 -16.96
N ASN A 164 -19.02 3.70 -15.69
CA ASN A 164 -19.99 2.76 -15.12
C ASN A 164 -19.48 1.31 -14.97
N THR A 165 -18.17 1.09 -14.82
CA THR A 165 -17.71 -0.23 -14.43
C THR A 165 -18.24 -0.61 -13.04
N GLN A 166 -18.67 -1.86 -12.89
CA GLN A 166 -19.14 -2.40 -11.60
C GLN A 166 -17.92 -2.72 -10.75
N MET A 167 -17.66 -1.91 -9.72
CA MET A 167 -16.46 -2.04 -8.91
C MET A 167 -16.70 -2.89 -7.68
N VAL A 168 -15.74 -3.75 -7.37
CA VAL A 168 -15.52 -4.33 -6.05
C VAL A 168 -14.21 -3.77 -5.49
N VAL A 169 -14.23 -3.32 -4.24
CA VAL A 169 -13.01 -2.94 -3.51
C VAL A 169 -12.69 -4.06 -2.52
N HIS A 170 -11.50 -4.64 -2.67
CA HIS A 170 -11.02 -5.72 -1.83
C HIS A 170 -9.77 -5.26 -1.09
N GLY A 171 -9.91 -4.98 0.19
CA GLY A 171 -8.80 -4.56 1.05
C GLY A 171 -8.30 -5.67 1.95
N ILE A 172 -7.00 -5.69 2.22
CA ILE A 172 -6.36 -6.58 3.19
C ILE A 172 -5.88 -5.77 4.38
N SER A 173 -6.24 -6.15 5.62
CA SER A 173 -5.79 -5.52 6.86
C SER A 173 -6.00 -3.99 6.83
N MET A 174 -4.94 -3.19 6.85
CA MET A 174 -5.00 -1.72 6.71
C MET A 174 -5.79 -1.30 5.46
N GLY A 175 -5.59 -1.97 4.32
CA GLY A 175 -6.35 -1.69 3.11
C GLY A 175 -7.85 -1.97 3.22
N ALA A 176 -8.28 -2.85 4.13
CA ALA A 176 -9.70 -3.07 4.42
C ALA A 176 -10.30 -1.98 5.33
N ALA A 177 -9.45 -1.27 6.08
CA ALA A 177 -9.84 -0.13 6.91
C ALA A 177 -9.77 1.21 6.14
N THR A 178 -9.14 1.20 4.98
CA THR A 178 -9.04 2.34 4.06
C THR A 178 -10.34 2.57 3.32
#